data_736c2a2dffa9e7d2996d2eeb541ecc6d
#
_entry.id   736c2a2dffa9e7d2996d2eeb541ecc6d
#
_cell.length_a   1.000
_cell.length_b   1.000
_cell.length_c   1.000
_cell.angle_alpha   90.00
_cell.angle_beta   90.00
_cell.angle_gamma   90.00
#
_symmetry.space_group_name_H-M   'P 1'
#
loop_
_entity.id
_entity.type
_entity.pdbx_description
1 polymer ?
#
loop_
_entity_poly.entity_id
_entity_poly.type
_entity_poly.pdbx_seq_one_letter_code
_entity_poly.pdbx_strand_id
1 'polypeptide(L)'
;TCQEDEMDIHALFSLEGKTAVVTGASGALGGAAVRAMAYAGANVAACYNSGRERLDTLISEIGDVGVEIKPYKVNSFSQDEIRQHAEDVMRDFGGIDVVINTAGGNVKGAYYTDEQSLFDLDAQPQFDTVTLNLFGGCFWPCLAYGAKMLDNPGGGSIINFSSISAFTAIRGHIAYAAAKAGVSNFTQSLAAHLARDFNPKLRVNAVAPGFFPNNNPAQMLFNPDGSYRAKAQRGVDATPMHRMGHPNELIGTLVWLASDASSYVTGIT
;
A
#
# COMPACT_ATOMS: atom_id res chain seq x y z
N THR A 1 31.94 -23.43 14.70
CA THR A 1 31.22 -22.96 15.87
C THR A 1 30.43 -21.74 15.42
N CYS A 2 29.12 -21.91 15.10
CA CYS A 2 28.20 -20.81 14.99
C CYS A 2 28.17 -20.15 16.38
N GLN A 3 28.67 -18.92 16.52
CA GLN A 3 28.24 -18.08 17.61
C GLN A 3 26.75 -17.85 17.37
N GLU A 4 25.91 -18.33 18.27
CA GLU A 4 24.53 -17.88 18.40
C GLU A 4 24.64 -16.45 18.92
N ASP A 5 24.61 -15.46 17.99
CA ASP A 5 24.42 -14.08 18.36
C ASP A 5 23.08 -14.00 19.11
N GLU A 6 23.10 -13.41 20.29
CA GLU A 6 21.92 -13.27 21.14
C GLU A 6 20.86 -12.50 20.32
N MET A 7 19.78 -13.19 19.93
CA MET A 7 18.77 -12.66 19.01
C MET A 7 17.94 -11.58 19.73
N ASP A 8 18.07 -10.34 19.33
CA ASP A 8 17.20 -9.26 19.78
C ASP A 8 15.94 -9.19 18.88
N ILE A 9 14.83 -9.65 19.42
CA ILE A 9 13.54 -9.64 18.73
C ILE A 9 13.08 -8.21 18.38
N HIS A 10 13.41 -7.20 19.18
CA HIS A 10 13.03 -5.83 18.91
C HIS A 10 13.84 -5.25 17.75
N ALA A 11 15.13 -5.58 17.66
CA ALA A 11 15.98 -5.19 16.56
C ALA A 11 15.48 -5.76 15.22
N LEU A 12 14.91 -6.99 15.21
CA LEU A 12 14.35 -7.60 13.99
C LEU A 12 13.21 -6.78 13.39
N PHE A 13 12.43 -6.05 14.19
CA PHE A 13 11.30 -5.23 13.74
C PHE A 13 11.65 -3.75 13.62
N SER A 14 12.87 -3.34 13.97
CA SER A 14 13.32 -1.95 13.86
C SER A 14 13.52 -1.54 12.40
N LEU A 15 13.12 -0.30 12.10
CA LEU A 15 13.39 0.36 10.82
C LEU A 15 14.26 1.63 11.03
N GLU A 16 14.98 1.73 12.15
CA GLU A 16 15.87 2.84 12.42
C GLU A 16 16.90 3.04 11.30
N GLY A 17 17.05 4.30 10.88
CA GLY A 17 17.96 4.67 9.81
C GLY A 17 17.47 4.30 8.39
N LYS A 18 16.29 3.71 8.26
CA LYS A 18 15.67 3.36 6.97
C LYS A 18 14.84 4.52 6.43
N THR A 19 14.64 4.51 5.11
CA THR A 19 13.72 5.43 4.43
C THR A 19 12.61 4.63 3.74
N ALA A 20 11.36 4.98 4.07
CA ALA A 20 10.17 4.37 3.49
C ALA A 20 9.45 5.34 2.55
N VAL A 21 9.10 4.89 1.35
CA VAL A 21 8.17 5.59 0.45
C VAL A 21 6.78 4.99 0.63
N VAL A 22 5.78 5.83 0.92
CA VAL A 22 4.39 5.40 1.05
C VAL A 22 3.54 6.13 0.02
N THR A 23 3.06 5.44 -1.02
CA THR A 23 2.13 6.01 -1.99
C THR A 23 0.71 6.01 -1.43
N GLY A 24 -0.11 7.01 -1.80
CA GLY A 24 -1.49 7.11 -1.27
C GLY A 24 -1.58 7.41 0.22
N ALA A 25 -0.57 8.05 0.80
CA ALA A 25 -0.40 8.33 2.23
C ALA A 25 -1.57 9.07 2.88
N SER A 26 -2.32 9.90 2.13
CA SER A 26 -3.52 10.61 2.61
C SER A 26 -4.77 9.72 2.72
N GLY A 27 -4.70 8.47 2.27
CA GLY A 27 -5.77 7.47 2.39
C GLY A 27 -5.79 6.80 3.76
N ALA A 28 -6.89 6.09 4.11
CA ALA A 28 -6.99 5.41 5.41
C ALA A 28 -5.90 4.35 5.61
N LEU A 29 -5.70 3.47 4.62
CA LEU A 29 -4.68 2.42 4.69
C LEU A 29 -3.26 2.98 4.49
N GLY A 30 -3.11 4.00 3.61
CA GLY A 30 -1.84 4.71 3.45
C GLY A 30 -1.42 5.44 4.71
N GLY A 31 -2.37 6.08 5.41
CA GLY A 31 -2.11 6.71 6.70
C GLY A 31 -1.66 5.70 7.77
N ALA A 32 -2.25 4.51 7.80
CA ALA A 32 -1.78 3.44 8.67
C ALA A 32 -0.36 2.96 8.30
N ALA A 33 -0.03 2.92 7.01
CA ALA A 33 1.32 2.60 6.55
C ALA A 33 2.34 3.68 6.97
N VAL A 34 1.98 4.98 6.88
CA VAL A 34 2.82 6.07 7.40
C VAL A 34 3.08 5.90 8.89
N ARG A 35 2.02 5.64 9.69
CA ARG A 35 2.17 5.37 11.13
C ARG A 35 3.08 4.17 11.39
N ALA A 36 2.87 3.07 10.65
CA ALA A 36 3.66 1.86 10.80
C ALA A 36 5.15 2.11 10.62
N MET A 37 5.53 2.82 9.56
CA MET A 37 6.92 3.11 9.25
C MET A 37 7.54 4.08 10.26
N ALA A 38 6.83 5.18 10.57
CA ALA A 38 7.32 6.18 11.52
C ALA A 38 7.52 5.61 12.93
N TYR A 39 6.55 4.85 13.46
CA TYR A 39 6.67 4.24 14.79
C TYR A 39 7.69 3.11 14.85
N ALA A 40 8.05 2.51 13.71
CA ALA A 40 9.13 1.54 13.62
C ALA A 40 10.53 2.19 13.45
N GLY A 41 10.61 3.53 13.34
CA GLY A 41 11.85 4.27 13.28
C GLY A 41 12.34 4.67 11.88
N ALA A 42 11.52 4.51 10.84
CA ALA A 42 11.89 4.93 9.49
C ALA A 42 11.49 6.38 9.19
N ASN A 43 12.34 7.09 8.45
CA ASN A 43 11.93 8.30 7.74
C ASN A 43 10.89 7.96 6.67
N VAL A 44 9.94 8.84 6.40
CA VAL A 44 8.82 8.56 5.49
C VAL A 44 8.66 9.62 4.42
N ALA A 45 8.83 9.25 3.16
CA ALA A 45 8.39 10.02 2.01
C ALA A 45 6.91 9.72 1.73
N ALA A 46 6.02 10.58 2.19
CA ALA A 46 4.57 10.38 2.18
C ALA A 46 3.92 10.99 0.92
N CYS A 47 3.61 10.14 -0.08
CA CYS A 47 3.05 10.60 -1.35
C CYS A 47 1.52 10.74 -1.29
N TYR A 48 1.02 11.87 -1.79
CA TYR A 48 -0.41 12.15 -1.94
C TYR A 48 -0.68 12.77 -3.31
N ASN A 49 -1.85 12.53 -3.88
CA ASN A 49 -2.36 13.28 -5.04
C ASN A 49 -3.36 14.36 -4.60
N SER A 50 -4.24 14.00 -3.69
CA SER A 50 -5.25 14.87 -3.08
C SER A 50 -5.27 14.64 -1.56
N GLY A 51 -5.94 15.53 -0.81
CA GLY A 51 -6.10 15.36 0.65
C GLY A 51 -4.84 15.72 1.43
N ARG A 52 -4.14 16.78 1.03
CA ARG A 52 -2.98 17.33 1.76
C ARG A 52 -3.32 17.61 3.22
N GLU A 53 -4.45 18.22 3.50
CA GLU A 53 -4.88 18.55 4.87
C GLU A 53 -5.03 17.30 5.75
N ARG A 54 -5.55 16.20 5.19
CA ARG A 54 -5.63 14.92 5.93
C ARG A 54 -4.27 14.35 6.26
N LEU A 55 -3.31 14.50 5.34
CA LEU A 55 -1.93 14.06 5.58
C LEU A 55 -1.26 14.95 6.63
N ASP A 56 -1.47 16.26 6.59
CA ASP A 56 -0.92 17.18 7.59
C ASP A 56 -1.51 16.90 8.99
N THR A 57 -2.82 16.60 9.06
CA THR A 57 -3.46 16.17 10.31
C THR A 57 -2.84 14.87 10.83
N LEU A 58 -2.65 13.88 9.95
CA LEU A 58 -2.01 12.61 10.30
C LEU A 58 -0.58 12.81 10.85
N ILE A 59 0.22 13.65 10.18
CA ILE A 59 1.60 13.95 10.62
C ILE A 59 1.58 14.63 12.00
N SER A 60 0.66 15.58 12.19
CA SER A 60 0.47 16.25 13.48
C SER A 60 0.05 15.28 14.60
N GLU A 61 -0.80 14.30 14.29
CA GLU A 61 -1.23 13.27 15.25
C GLU A 61 -0.11 12.27 15.59
N ILE A 62 0.78 11.96 14.66
CA ILE A 62 1.95 11.13 14.91
C ILE A 62 2.90 11.86 15.88
N GLY A 63 3.03 13.18 15.71
CA GLY A 63 3.90 14.02 16.53
C GLY A 63 5.38 13.78 16.26
N ASP A 64 6.22 14.18 17.20
CA ASP A 64 7.67 13.96 17.12
C ASP A 64 7.99 12.55 17.64
N VAL A 65 8.39 11.68 16.73
CA VAL A 65 8.80 10.29 17.02
C VAL A 65 10.26 10.05 16.60
N GLY A 66 11.02 11.13 16.40
CA GLY A 66 12.45 11.07 16.09
C GLY A 66 12.78 10.75 14.64
N VAL A 67 11.78 10.81 13.72
CA VAL A 67 11.94 10.59 12.28
C VAL A 67 11.33 11.71 11.45
N GLU A 68 11.83 11.91 10.24
CA GLU A 68 11.24 12.85 9.30
C GLU A 68 10.08 12.22 8.52
N ILE A 69 8.92 12.89 8.50
CA ILE A 69 7.79 12.54 7.62
C ILE A 69 7.59 13.70 6.65
N LYS A 70 7.99 13.52 5.39
CA LYS A 70 7.94 14.56 4.37
C LYS A 70 6.85 14.28 3.34
N PRO A 71 5.88 15.19 3.17
CA PRO A 71 4.81 15.02 2.20
C PRO A 71 5.24 15.45 0.79
N TYR A 72 4.90 14.61 -0.21
CA TYR A 72 5.13 14.87 -1.63
C TYR A 72 3.84 14.74 -2.43
N LYS A 73 3.58 15.71 -3.29
CA LYS A 73 2.47 15.62 -4.24
C LYS A 73 2.92 14.84 -5.47
N VAL A 74 2.27 13.68 -5.70
CA VAL A 74 2.58 12.78 -6.82
C VAL A 74 1.29 12.26 -7.42
N ASN A 75 1.12 12.43 -8.72
CA ASN A 75 -0.02 11.91 -9.46
C ASN A 75 0.26 10.46 -9.90
N SER A 76 -0.50 9.51 -9.38
CA SER A 76 -0.37 8.09 -9.74
C SER A 76 -0.74 7.77 -11.20
N PHE A 77 -1.35 8.70 -11.94
CA PHE A 77 -1.56 8.57 -13.38
C PHE A 77 -0.36 9.03 -14.23
N SER A 78 0.69 9.56 -13.61
CA SER A 78 1.89 10.06 -14.29
C SER A 78 3.12 9.24 -13.93
N GLN A 79 3.58 8.43 -14.87
CA GLN A 79 4.82 7.66 -14.69
C GLN A 79 6.03 8.59 -14.50
N ASP A 80 6.04 9.74 -15.18
CA ASP A 80 7.14 10.70 -15.10
C ASP A 80 7.20 11.39 -13.74
N GLU A 81 6.04 11.74 -13.14
CA GLU A 81 6.01 12.28 -11.77
C GLU A 81 6.50 11.26 -10.75
N ILE A 82 6.15 9.98 -10.91
CA ILE A 82 6.62 8.91 -10.04
C ILE A 82 8.15 8.74 -10.16
N ARG A 83 8.70 8.79 -11.38
CA ARG A 83 10.15 8.72 -11.61
C ARG A 83 10.87 9.93 -11.00
N GLN A 84 10.34 11.14 -11.25
CA GLN A 84 10.92 12.35 -10.67
C GLN A 84 10.90 12.30 -9.16
N HIS A 85 9.80 11.83 -8.57
CA HIS A 85 9.72 11.68 -7.12
C HIS A 85 10.76 10.69 -6.56
N ALA A 86 11.09 9.62 -7.27
CA ALA A 86 12.15 8.71 -6.85
C ALA A 86 13.51 9.44 -6.75
N GLU A 87 13.82 10.35 -7.71
CA GLU A 87 15.02 11.20 -7.64
C GLU A 87 14.96 12.18 -6.47
N ASP A 88 13.78 12.77 -6.22
CA ASP A 88 13.58 13.70 -5.11
C ASP A 88 13.79 13.02 -3.75
N VAL A 89 13.31 11.79 -3.57
CA VAL A 89 13.54 11.00 -2.34
C VAL A 89 15.01 10.68 -2.15
N MET A 90 15.70 10.25 -3.23
CA MET A 90 17.15 10.00 -3.18
C MET A 90 17.94 11.24 -2.77
N ARG A 91 17.57 12.40 -3.31
CA ARG A 91 18.21 13.69 -2.95
C ARG A 91 17.94 14.07 -1.49
N ASP A 92 16.71 13.90 -1.03
CA ASP A 92 16.25 14.42 0.27
C ASP A 92 16.62 13.49 1.44
N PHE A 93 16.61 12.16 1.22
CA PHE A 93 16.84 11.15 2.26
C PHE A 93 18.10 10.30 2.01
N GLY A 94 18.71 10.35 0.84
CA GLY A 94 19.91 9.61 0.51
C GLY A 94 19.71 8.15 0.11
N GLY A 95 18.51 7.59 0.25
CA GLY A 95 18.22 6.20 -0.08
C GLY A 95 16.74 5.84 0.01
N ILE A 96 16.38 4.65 -0.49
CA ILE A 96 15.05 4.06 -0.35
C ILE A 96 15.24 2.61 0.10
N ASP A 97 14.70 2.24 1.26
CA ASP A 97 14.79 0.89 1.82
C ASP A 97 13.46 0.14 1.77
N VAL A 98 12.35 0.88 1.91
CA VAL A 98 11.01 0.32 1.94
C VAL A 98 10.09 1.08 0.98
N VAL A 99 9.28 0.36 0.22
CA VAL A 99 8.22 0.93 -0.64
C VAL A 99 6.88 0.31 -0.28
N ILE A 100 5.90 1.13 0.07
CA ILE A 100 4.54 0.66 0.36
C ILE A 100 3.58 1.30 -0.64
N ASN A 101 3.06 0.48 -1.53
CA ASN A 101 2.19 0.88 -2.62
C ASN A 101 0.73 0.77 -2.23
N THR A 102 0.18 1.83 -1.58
CA THR A 102 -1.24 1.87 -1.19
C THR A 102 -2.12 2.71 -2.11
N ALA A 103 -1.54 3.45 -3.06
CA ALA A 103 -2.31 4.23 -4.02
C ALA A 103 -3.25 3.34 -4.83
N GLY A 104 -4.51 3.72 -4.90
CA GLY A 104 -5.53 2.94 -5.58
C GLY A 104 -6.94 3.28 -5.12
N GLY A 105 -7.91 2.62 -5.71
CA GLY A 105 -9.33 2.81 -5.38
C GLY A 105 -10.24 2.62 -6.59
N ASN A 106 -11.52 2.85 -6.37
CA ASN A 106 -12.52 2.79 -7.44
C ASN A 106 -12.65 4.15 -8.14
N VAL A 107 -12.60 4.13 -9.45
CA VAL A 107 -12.91 5.30 -10.29
C VAL A 107 -14.42 5.40 -10.47
N LYS A 108 -14.96 6.62 -10.44
CA LYS A 108 -16.40 6.86 -10.68
C LYS A 108 -16.76 6.38 -12.08
N GLY A 109 -17.86 5.62 -12.19
CA GLY A 109 -18.32 5.02 -13.45
C GLY A 109 -17.69 3.66 -13.78
N ALA A 110 -16.70 3.19 -13.02
CA ALA A 110 -16.05 1.89 -13.24
C ALA A 110 -16.74 0.71 -12.54
N TYR A 111 -17.83 0.95 -11.83
CA TYR A 111 -18.59 -0.06 -11.11
C TYR A 111 -20.08 0.06 -11.44
N TYR A 112 -20.73 -1.08 -11.57
CA TYR A 112 -22.17 -1.11 -11.80
C TYR A 112 -22.94 -1.19 -10.47
N THR A 113 -24.17 -0.71 -10.50
CA THR A 113 -25.08 -0.67 -9.37
C THR A 113 -26.34 -1.51 -9.68
N ASP A 114 -27.30 -1.53 -8.78
CA ASP A 114 -28.59 -2.20 -9.05
C ASP A 114 -29.42 -1.46 -10.11
N GLU A 115 -29.07 -0.20 -10.41
CA GLU A 115 -29.75 0.68 -11.38
C GLU A 115 -29.10 0.70 -12.77
N GLN A 116 -27.88 0.15 -12.90
CA GLN A 116 -27.12 0.17 -14.15
C GLN A 116 -26.66 -1.24 -14.53
N SER A 117 -26.87 -1.62 -15.78
CA SER A 117 -26.38 -2.89 -16.30
C SER A 117 -24.86 -2.93 -16.40
N LEU A 118 -24.27 -4.09 -16.15
CA LEU A 118 -22.86 -4.35 -16.42
C LEU A 118 -22.47 -4.04 -17.87
N PHE A 119 -23.38 -4.30 -18.81
CA PHE A 119 -23.12 -4.13 -20.25
C PHE A 119 -23.19 -2.67 -20.72
N ASP A 120 -23.65 -1.77 -19.86
CA ASP A 120 -23.76 -0.33 -20.13
C ASP A 120 -22.59 0.47 -19.53
N LEU A 121 -21.55 -0.22 -19.05
CA LEU A 121 -20.37 0.44 -18.50
C LEU A 121 -19.47 1.01 -19.60
N ASP A 122 -19.10 2.29 -19.46
CA ASP A 122 -18.14 2.94 -20.34
C ASP A 122 -16.74 2.35 -20.20
N ALA A 123 -15.99 2.30 -21.30
CA ALA A 123 -14.64 1.75 -21.33
C ALA A 123 -13.64 2.61 -20.55
N GLN A 124 -13.72 3.95 -20.65
CA GLN A 124 -12.71 4.84 -20.07
C GLN A 124 -12.60 4.70 -18.54
N PRO A 125 -13.68 4.71 -17.74
CA PRO A 125 -13.57 4.45 -16.30
C PRO A 125 -12.95 3.09 -15.95
N GLN A 126 -13.15 2.06 -16.82
CA GLN A 126 -12.49 0.75 -16.63
C GLN A 126 -10.98 0.85 -16.82
N PHE A 127 -10.54 1.51 -17.91
CA PHE A 127 -9.12 1.77 -18.16
C PHE A 127 -8.49 2.60 -17.04
N ASP A 128 -9.16 3.66 -16.58
CA ASP A 128 -8.68 4.51 -15.51
C ASP A 128 -8.53 3.71 -14.20
N THR A 129 -9.48 2.80 -13.92
CA THR A 129 -9.41 1.93 -12.73
C THR A 129 -8.23 0.98 -12.80
N VAL A 130 -7.98 0.36 -13.96
CA VAL A 130 -6.81 -0.52 -14.14
C VAL A 130 -5.51 0.30 -14.07
N THR A 131 -5.47 1.45 -14.73
CA THR A 131 -4.30 2.36 -14.70
C THR A 131 -3.99 2.78 -13.27
N LEU A 132 -4.99 3.24 -12.52
CA LEU A 132 -4.77 3.67 -11.13
C LEU A 132 -4.30 2.54 -10.22
N ASN A 133 -4.89 1.34 -10.31
CA ASN A 133 -4.65 0.28 -9.34
C ASN A 133 -3.49 -0.64 -9.69
N LEU A 134 -3.28 -0.92 -10.98
CA LEU A 134 -2.20 -1.81 -11.44
C LEU A 134 -0.96 -1.02 -11.84
N PHE A 135 -1.10 -0.06 -12.75
CA PHE A 135 0.06 0.66 -13.26
C PHE A 135 0.57 1.71 -12.27
N GLY A 136 -0.23 2.73 -11.96
CA GLY A 136 0.18 3.83 -11.10
C GLY A 136 0.22 3.49 -9.60
N GLY A 137 -0.58 2.52 -9.18
CA GLY A 137 -0.65 2.06 -7.80
C GLY A 137 0.32 0.92 -7.45
N CYS A 138 0.98 0.31 -8.46
CA CYS A 138 1.87 -0.82 -8.23
C CYS A 138 3.05 -0.84 -9.19
N PHE A 139 2.80 -1.06 -10.50
CA PHE A 139 3.84 -1.37 -11.48
C PHE A 139 4.88 -0.24 -11.60
N TRP A 140 4.44 0.99 -11.90
CA TRP A 140 5.36 2.12 -12.09
C TRP A 140 6.12 2.50 -10.81
N PRO A 141 5.50 2.55 -9.61
CA PRO A 141 6.22 2.74 -8.36
C PRO A 141 7.28 1.66 -8.11
N CYS A 142 6.92 0.37 -8.31
CA CYS A 142 7.89 -0.73 -8.14
C CYS A 142 9.11 -0.56 -9.05
N LEU A 143 8.92 -0.15 -10.30
CA LEU A 143 10.04 0.08 -11.22
C LEU A 143 10.86 1.32 -10.84
N ALA A 144 10.19 2.44 -10.52
CA ALA A 144 10.88 3.70 -10.25
C ALA A 144 11.69 3.64 -8.95
N TYR A 145 11.04 3.25 -7.85
CA TYR A 145 11.69 3.16 -6.55
C TYR A 145 12.58 1.92 -6.43
N GLY A 146 12.13 0.77 -6.98
CA GLY A 146 12.91 -0.46 -6.98
C GLY A 146 14.26 -0.31 -7.67
N ALA A 147 14.34 0.47 -8.77
CA ALA A 147 15.59 0.78 -9.44
C ALA A 147 16.61 1.51 -8.52
N LYS A 148 16.12 2.27 -7.52
CA LYS A 148 16.98 2.96 -6.54
C LYS A 148 17.43 2.06 -5.39
N MET A 149 16.86 0.85 -5.30
CA MET A 149 17.14 -0.11 -4.23
C MET A 149 18.11 -1.22 -4.67
N LEU A 150 18.43 -1.32 -5.98
CA LEU A 150 19.20 -2.45 -6.53
C LEU A 150 20.58 -2.60 -5.87
N ASP A 151 21.26 -1.50 -5.61
CA ASP A 151 22.60 -1.46 -5.04
C ASP A 151 22.63 -1.35 -3.50
N ASN A 152 21.47 -1.42 -2.83
CA ASN A 152 21.41 -1.39 -1.38
C ASN A 152 22.09 -2.63 -0.78
N PRO A 153 23.15 -2.50 0.03
CA PRO A 153 23.85 -3.65 0.61
C PRO A 153 22.96 -4.49 1.54
N GLY A 154 22.00 -3.84 2.20
CA GLY A 154 21.00 -4.46 3.06
C GLY A 154 19.79 -5.02 2.29
N GLY A 155 19.70 -4.79 0.98
CA GLY A 155 18.50 -5.10 0.20
C GLY A 155 17.39 -4.09 0.42
N GLY A 156 16.15 -4.55 0.52
CA GLY A 156 15.00 -3.71 0.79
C GLY A 156 13.67 -4.46 0.62
N SER A 157 12.56 -3.80 0.94
CA SER A 157 11.24 -4.40 0.92
C SER A 157 10.24 -3.56 0.13
N ILE A 158 9.56 -4.19 -0.83
CA ILE A 158 8.44 -3.61 -1.55
C ILE A 158 7.17 -4.33 -1.11
N ILE A 159 6.16 -3.57 -0.67
CA ILE A 159 4.88 -4.07 -0.19
C ILE A 159 3.76 -3.49 -1.04
N ASN A 160 3.11 -4.33 -1.82
CA ASN A 160 2.01 -3.96 -2.69
C ASN A 160 0.66 -4.18 -2.02
N PHE A 161 -0.31 -3.29 -2.25
CA PHE A 161 -1.68 -3.47 -1.79
C PHE A 161 -2.53 -4.09 -2.89
N SER A 162 -2.76 -5.39 -2.78
CA SER A 162 -3.78 -6.15 -3.51
C SER A 162 -5.17 -5.92 -2.86
N SER A 163 -6.02 -6.90 -2.86
CA SER A 163 -7.35 -6.90 -2.23
C SER A 163 -7.88 -8.33 -2.16
N ILE A 164 -8.79 -8.61 -1.23
CA ILE A 164 -9.56 -9.85 -1.25
C ILE A 164 -10.31 -10.03 -2.59
N SER A 165 -10.65 -8.94 -3.30
CA SER A 165 -11.28 -9.00 -4.63
C SER A 165 -10.40 -9.65 -5.71
N ALA A 166 -9.11 -9.81 -5.46
CA ALA A 166 -8.21 -10.58 -6.33
C ALA A 166 -8.49 -12.10 -6.27
N PHE A 167 -9.09 -12.57 -5.19
CA PHE A 167 -9.27 -14.00 -4.86
C PHE A 167 -10.74 -14.39 -4.74
N THR A 168 -11.63 -13.42 -4.53
CA THR A 168 -13.06 -13.65 -4.34
C THR A 168 -13.87 -12.77 -5.28
N ALA A 169 -15.00 -13.29 -5.78
CA ALA A 169 -15.90 -12.52 -6.63
C ALA A 169 -16.66 -11.48 -5.79
N ILE A 170 -16.35 -10.21 -5.99
CA ILE A 170 -17.07 -9.09 -5.39
C ILE A 170 -17.91 -8.41 -6.47
N ARG A 171 -19.24 -8.39 -6.29
CA ARG A 171 -20.17 -7.79 -7.23
C ARG A 171 -19.88 -6.31 -7.45
N GLY A 172 -19.91 -5.87 -8.69
CA GLY A 172 -19.89 -4.45 -9.09
C GLY A 172 -18.50 -3.92 -9.46
N HIS A 173 -17.41 -4.52 -9.05
CA HIS A 173 -16.06 -3.95 -9.17
C HIS A 173 -15.12 -4.78 -10.06
N ILE A 174 -15.51 -5.07 -11.32
CA ILE A 174 -14.82 -6.04 -12.19
C ILE A 174 -13.40 -5.57 -12.55
N ALA A 175 -13.26 -4.34 -13.08
CA ALA A 175 -11.95 -3.81 -13.47
C ALA A 175 -11.01 -3.67 -12.26
N TYR A 176 -11.55 -3.26 -11.10
CA TYR A 176 -10.78 -3.21 -9.86
C TYR A 176 -10.28 -4.59 -9.43
N ALA A 177 -11.16 -5.60 -9.44
CA ALA A 177 -10.81 -6.97 -9.07
C ALA A 177 -9.73 -7.54 -10.01
N ALA A 178 -9.88 -7.34 -11.32
CA ALA A 178 -8.89 -7.74 -12.33
C ALA A 178 -7.53 -7.04 -12.10
N ALA A 179 -7.55 -5.73 -11.82
CA ALA A 179 -6.32 -4.99 -11.51
C ALA A 179 -5.64 -5.52 -10.24
N LYS A 180 -6.40 -5.81 -9.18
CA LYS A 180 -5.86 -6.34 -7.92
C LYS A 180 -5.34 -7.78 -8.04
N ALA A 181 -5.96 -8.62 -8.89
CA ALA A 181 -5.41 -9.91 -9.28
C ALA A 181 -4.07 -9.75 -10.02
N GLY A 182 -4.01 -8.76 -10.93
CA GLY A 182 -2.76 -8.37 -11.60
C GLY A 182 -1.67 -7.95 -10.62
N VAL A 183 -2.00 -7.18 -9.58
CA VAL A 183 -1.04 -6.79 -8.51
C VAL A 183 -0.46 -8.02 -7.80
N SER A 184 -1.29 -9.01 -7.44
CA SER A 184 -0.82 -10.24 -6.78
C SER A 184 0.12 -11.04 -7.68
N ASN A 185 -0.24 -11.23 -8.94
CA ASN A 185 0.62 -11.95 -9.90
C ASN A 185 1.91 -11.18 -10.20
N PHE A 186 1.83 -9.85 -10.40
CA PHE A 186 3.01 -9.01 -10.61
C PHE A 186 3.97 -9.05 -9.43
N THR A 187 3.46 -9.07 -8.18
CA THR A 187 4.26 -9.21 -6.96
C THR A 187 5.10 -10.48 -6.98
N GLN A 188 4.51 -11.63 -7.32
CA GLN A 188 5.24 -12.90 -7.42
C GLN A 188 6.32 -12.86 -8.52
N SER A 189 5.97 -12.35 -9.69
CA SER A 189 6.89 -12.24 -10.82
C SER A 189 8.06 -11.32 -10.50
N LEU A 190 7.79 -10.12 -9.94
CA LEU A 190 8.83 -9.16 -9.59
C LEU A 190 9.74 -9.68 -8.48
N ALA A 191 9.19 -10.36 -7.47
CA ALA A 191 9.96 -10.98 -6.40
C ALA A 191 11.00 -11.97 -6.95
N ALA A 192 10.58 -12.84 -7.87
CA ALA A 192 11.47 -13.82 -8.48
C ALA A 192 12.57 -13.15 -9.32
N HIS A 193 12.23 -12.13 -10.11
CA HIS A 193 13.19 -11.43 -10.96
C HIS A 193 14.19 -10.61 -10.14
N LEU A 194 13.73 -9.82 -9.18
CA LEU A 194 14.64 -8.98 -8.38
C LEU A 194 15.62 -9.82 -7.58
N ALA A 195 15.14 -10.87 -6.92
CA ALA A 195 16.01 -11.71 -6.09
C ALA A 195 17.02 -12.52 -6.90
N ARG A 196 16.63 -13.01 -8.10
CA ARG A 196 17.49 -13.86 -8.92
C ARG A 196 18.47 -13.06 -9.77
N ASP A 197 17.99 -11.98 -10.39
CA ASP A 197 18.70 -11.34 -11.48
C ASP A 197 19.42 -10.05 -11.05
N PHE A 198 19.09 -9.50 -9.86
CA PHE A 198 19.62 -8.23 -9.39
C PHE A 198 20.20 -8.31 -7.96
N ASN A 199 19.36 -8.39 -6.94
CA ASN A 199 19.80 -8.39 -5.55
C ASN A 199 18.96 -9.39 -4.73
N PRO A 200 19.57 -10.51 -4.23
CA PRO A 200 18.84 -11.56 -3.51
C PRO A 200 18.26 -11.12 -2.16
N LYS A 201 18.62 -9.93 -1.68
CA LYS A 201 18.07 -9.35 -0.46
C LYS A 201 16.88 -8.42 -0.72
N LEU A 202 16.53 -8.16 -2.00
CA LEU A 202 15.31 -7.42 -2.34
C LEU A 202 14.11 -8.34 -2.25
N ARG A 203 13.11 -7.91 -1.49
CA ARG A 203 11.88 -8.66 -1.28
C ARG A 203 10.68 -7.90 -1.82
N VAL A 204 9.74 -8.60 -2.41
CA VAL A 204 8.49 -8.04 -2.91
C VAL A 204 7.34 -8.91 -2.42
N ASN A 205 6.45 -8.33 -1.63
CA ASN A 205 5.29 -9.02 -1.09
C ASN A 205 4.03 -8.17 -1.30
N ALA A 206 2.87 -8.76 -1.11
CA ALA A 206 1.61 -8.05 -1.12
C ALA A 206 0.81 -8.32 0.15
N VAL A 207 -0.08 -7.39 0.46
CA VAL A 207 -1.18 -7.59 1.40
C VAL A 207 -2.50 -7.49 0.65
N ALA A 208 -3.47 -8.33 1.02
CA ALA A 208 -4.81 -8.34 0.42
C ALA A 208 -5.86 -7.98 1.48
N PRO A 209 -6.03 -6.69 1.81
CA PRO A 209 -6.99 -6.28 2.82
C PRO A 209 -8.41 -6.69 2.47
N GLY A 210 -9.18 -7.05 3.50
CA GLY A 210 -10.61 -7.26 3.44
C GLY A 210 -11.38 -5.93 3.45
N PHE A 211 -12.47 -5.88 4.21
CA PHE A 211 -13.28 -4.67 4.35
C PHE A 211 -12.70 -3.75 5.42
N PHE A 212 -12.28 -2.56 4.98
CA PHE A 212 -11.82 -1.47 5.83
C PHE A 212 -12.60 -0.20 5.50
N PRO A 213 -12.89 0.67 6.49
CA PRO A 213 -13.37 2.01 6.20
C PRO A 213 -12.36 2.75 5.34
N ASN A 214 -12.84 3.42 4.30
CA ASN A 214 -12.02 4.34 3.53
C ASN A 214 -12.33 5.78 3.92
N ASN A 215 -11.50 6.73 3.47
CA ASN A 215 -11.70 8.17 3.73
C ASN A 215 -12.89 8.78 2.97
N ASN A 216 -13.59 7.99 2.17
CA ASN A 216 -14.88 8.40 1.65
C ASN A 216 -15.86 8.37 2.83
N PRO A 217 -16.61 9.46 3.07
CA PRO A 217 -17.16 9.73 4.39
C PRO A 217 -17.89 8.55 4.99
N ALA A 218 -17.77 8.40 6.30
CA ALA A 218 -18.56 7.47 7.12
C ALA A 218 -20.04 7.40 6.72
N GLN A 219 -20.57 8.45 6.12
CA GLN A 219 -21.90 8.54 5.52
C GLN A 219 -22.21 7.47 4.46
N MET A 220 -21.22 6.87 3.79
CA MET A 220 -21.48 5.79 2.83
C MET A 220 -21.49 4.39 3.46
N LEU A 221 -20.94 4.22 4.65
CA LEU A 221 -20.83 2.93 5.32
C LEU A 221 -21.75 2.83 6.53
N PHE A 222 -22.02 3.95 7.20
CA PHE A 222 -22.78 4.00 8.44
C PHE A 222 -24.03 4.86 8.30
N ASN A 223 -25.07 4.51 9.02
CA ASN A 223 -26.25 5.33 9.28
C ASN A 223 -25.92 6.37 10.37
N PRO A 224 -26.76 7.41 10.55
CA PRO A 224 -26.56 8.40 11.61
C PRO A 224 -26.54 7.82 13.02
N ASP A 225 -27.16 6.66 13.24
CA ASP A 225 -27.18 5.93 14.52
C ASP A 225 -25.93 5.04 14.73
N GLY A 226 -24.96 5.05 13.80
CA GLY A 226 -23.75 4.24 13.86
C GLY A 226 -23.89 2.81 13.33
N SER A 227 -25.09 2.37 12.95
CA SER A 227 -25.29 1.06 12.31
C SER A 227 -24.76 1.03 10.88
N TYR A 228 -24.41 -0.15 10.38
CA TYR A 228 -23.96 -0.31 9.00
C TYR A 228 -25.12 -0.08 8.01
N ARG A 229 -24.86 0.62 6.93
CA ARG A 229 -25.76 0.64 5.77
C ARG A 229 -25.81 -0.74 5.11
N ALA A 230 -26.89 -1.05 4.42
CA ALA A 230 -27.14 -2.37 3.83
C ALA A 230 -25.97 -2.89 2.96
N LYS A 231 -25.30 -2.01 2.20
CA LYS A 231 -24.14 -2.40 1.39
C LYS A 231 -22.93 -2.77 2.26
N ALA A 232 -22.68 -2.01 3.33
CA ALA A 232 -21.60 -2.26 4.26
C ALA A 232 -21.91 -3.50 5.12
N GLN A 233 -23.15 -3.68 5.54
CA GLN A 233 -23.61 -4.84 6.30
C GLN A 233 -23.35 -6.15 5.56
N ARG A 234 -23.65 -6.22 4.24
CA ARG A 234 -23.33 -7.40 3.42
C ARG A 234 -21.85 -7.77 3.45
N GLY A 235 -20.95 -6.77 3.46
CA GLY A 235 -19.51 -7.00 3.59
C GLY A 235 -19.12 -7.52 4.97
N VAL A 236 -19.71 -6.96 6.01
CA VAL A 236 -19.53 -7.39 7.40
C VAL A 236 -20.03 -8.82 7.61
N ASP A 237 -21.22 -9.15 7.08
CA ASP A 237 -21.81 -10.49 7.19
C ASP A 237 -20.95 -11.56 6.47
N ALA A 238 -20.30 -11.18 5.38
CA ALA A 238 -19.36 -12.06 4.66
C ALA A 238 -17.98 -12.17 5.34
N THR A 239 -17.68 -11.30 6.32
CA THR A 239 -16.42 -11.30 7.05
C THR A 239 -16.53 -12.23 8.27
N PRO A 240 -15.66 -13.27 8.43
CA PRO A 240 -15.75 -14.20 9.57
C PRO A 240 -15.68 -13.52 10.95
N MET A 241 -14.99 -12.40 11.06
CA MET A 241 -14.90 -11.62 12.31
C MET A 241 -16.10 -10.71 12.54
N HIS A 242 -17.10 -10.69 11.67
CA HIS A 242 -18.35 -9.93 11.73
C HIS A 242 -18.15 -8.42 12.00
N ARG A 243 -17.07 -7.85 11.51
CA ARG A 243 -16.78 -6.41 11.56
C ARG A 243 -15.86 -5.99 10.44
N MET A 244 -15.78 -4.69 10.16
CA MET A 244 -14.71 -4.12 9.36
C MET A 244 -13.40 -4.10 10.16
N GLY A 245 -12.28 -4.18 9.46
CA GLY A 245 -10.96 -3.95 10.05
C GLY A 245 -10.74 -2.48 10.37
N HIS A 246 -9.99 -2.17 11.42
CA HIS A 246 -9.48 -0.83 11.65
C HIS A 246 -8.16 -0.65 10.91
N PRO A 247 -7.88 0.47 10.21
CA PRO A 247 -6.63 0.64 9.44
C PRO A 247 -5.36 0.34 10.22
N ASN A 248 -5.31 0.69 11.51
CA ASN A 248 -4.17 0.41 12.37
C ASN A 248 -3.93 -1.09 12.65
N GLU A 249 -4.91 -1.97 12.38
CA GLU A 249 -4.72 -3.42 12.49
C GLU A 249 -3.79 -4.00 11.39
N LEU A 250 -3.47 -3.19 10.36
CA LEU A 250 -2.46 -3.54 9.35
C LEU A 250 -1.02 -3.23 9.80
N ILE A 251 -0.82 -2.38 10.81
CA ILE A 251 0.50 -1.90 11.22
C ILE A 251 1.47 -3.05 11.48
N GLY A 252 1.06 -4.04 12.28
CA GLY A 252 1.92 -5.19 12.61
C GLY A 252 2.39 -5.95 11.36
N THR A 253 1.48 -6.22 10.42
CA THR A 253 1.82 -6.90 9.17
C THR A 253 2.77 -6.06 8.31
N LEU A 254 2.54 -4.74 8.23
CA LEU A 254 3.37 -3.85 7.43
C LEU A 254 4.78 -3.72 8.01
N VAL A 255 4.93 -3.58 9.33
CA VAL A 255 6.24 -3.57 10.00
C VAL A 255 6.95 -4.90 9.81
N TRP A 256 6.26 -6.04 9.99
CA TRP A 256 6.83 -7.35 9.73
C TRP A 256 7.37 -7.48 8.30
N LEU A 257 6.56 -7.14 7.29
CA LEU A 257 7.00 -7.24 5.88
C LEU A 257 8.09 -6.23 5.52
N ALA A 258 8.15 -5.07 6.16
CA ALA A 258 9.15 -4.04 5.92
C ALA A 258 10.51 -4.38 6.54
N SER A 259 10.52 -5.09 7.67
CA SER A 259 11.69 -5.33 8.52
C SER A 259 12.41 -6.64 8.25
N ASP A 260 13.53 -6.85 8.93
CA ASP A 260 14.35 -8.07 8.85
C ASP A 260 13.64 -9.30 9.45
N ALA A 261 12.57 -9.10 10.23
CA ALA A 261 11.72 -10.17 10.73
C ALA A 261 11.07 -11.02 9.62
N SER A 262 11.06 -10.53 8.37
CA SER A 262 10.59 -11.25 7.18
C SER A 262 11.68 -11.42 6.12
N SER A 263 12.95 -11.47 6.50
CA SER A 263 14.11 -11.51 5.59
C SER A 263 14.09 -12.68 4.59
N TYR A 264 13.41 -13.78 4.93
CA TYR A 264 13.25 -14.96 4.02
C TYR A 264 11.85 -15.07 3.43
N VAL A 265 11.09 -13.97 3.39
CA VAL A 265 9.70 -13.93 2.87
C VAL A 265 9.65 -13.02 1.66
N THR A 266 9.41 -13.60 0.48
CA THR A 266 9.24 -12.86 -0.77
C THR A 266 8.26 -13.57 -1.70
N GLY A 267 7.48 -12.81 -2.50
CA GLY A 267 6.52 -13.32 -3.48
C GLY A 267 5.17 -13.76 -2.89
N ILE A 268 4.88 -13.49 -1.62
CA ILE A 268 3.58 -13.82 -1.01
C ILE A 268 2.54 -12.71 -1.22
N THR A 269 1.28 -13.10 -1.07
CA THR A 269 0.13 -12.20 -0.90
C THR A 269 -0.68 -12.67 0.29
#